data_f9a05bfbc5389ed2b5f40abbd0b02223
#
_entry.id   f9a05bfbc5389ed2b5f40abbd0b02223
#
_cell.length_a   1.000
_cell.length_b   1.000
_cell.length_c   1.000
_cell.angle_alpha   90.00
_cell.angle_beta   90.00
_cell.angle_gamma   90.00
#
_symmetry.space_group_name_H-M   'P 1'
#
loop_
_entity.id
_entity.type
_entity.pdbx_description
1 polymer ?
#
loop_
_entity_poly.entity_id
_entity_poly.type
_entity_poly.pdbx_seq_one_letter_code
_entity_poly.pdbx_strand_id
1 'polypeptide(L)'
;VVISGSWVEASPFDLPYSVDGVRLDTNGGQGMRVNVSEVLGSVPGVVVQNRQNYAQDLQISVRGFGARAAFGVRGVKLISDGIPATNPDGQGQAATFNLDTAERIEVMRGPFSTVYGNHAGGVIQLFSRKGEGDPRVRASVLGGSWGTTKFGIGAEGGKDGIGFVLDASRFDTDGYRDHSKTRRDQGFAKLTLNPDEDSTLTLVANGLRQPETQDPLGVTWETY
;
A
#
# COMPACT_ATOMS: atom_id res chain seq x y z
N VAL A 1 13.71 -14.57 0.21
CA VAL A 1 12.32 -14.05 0.29
C VAL A 1 11.42 -15.13 -0.29
N VAL A 2 10.45 -15.60 0.48
CA VAL A 2 9.41 -16.50 -0.01
C VAL A 2 8.30 -15.62 -0.59
N ILE A 3 7.85 -15.93 -1.79
CA ILE A 3 6.73 -15.25 -2.45
C ILE A 3 5.46 -16.06 -2.16
N SER A 4 4.46 -15.42 -1.62
CA SER A 4 3.18 -16.06 -1.27
C SER A 4 1.97 -15.44 -2.00
N GLY A 5 2.20 -14.43 -2.82
CA GLY A 5 1.16 -13.85 -3.70
C GLY A 5 0.74 -14.76 -4.84
N SER A 6 1.53 -15.77 -5.15
CA SER A 6 1.11 -16.90 -5.98
C SER A 6 0.41 -17.94 -5.11
N TRP A 7 -0.46 -18.75 -5.69
CA TRP A 7 -1.16 -19.85 -4.99
C TRP A 7 -0.24 -20.89 -4.34
N VAL A 8 1.07 -20.80 -4.62
CA VAL A 8 2.09 -21.69 -4.09
C VAL A 8 3.22 -20.83 -3.53
N GLU A 9 3.61 -21.06 -2.29
CA GLU A 9 4.81 -20.47 -1.72
C GLU A 9 6.05 -21.01 -2.44
N ALA A 10 6.82 -20.11 -3.06
CA ALA A 10 7.99 -20.49 -3.83
C ALA A 10 9.11 -19.44 -3.74
N SER A 11 10.31 -19.86 -4.07
CA SER A 11 11.39 -18.92 -4.35
C SER A 11 11.11 -18.15 -5.65
N PRO A 12 11.41 -16.85 -5.73
CA PRO A 12 11.24 -16.08 -6.98
C PRO A 12 11.94 -16.70 -8.20
N PHE A 13 13.03 -17.43 -7.98
CA PHE A 13 13.80 -18.10 -9.05
C PHE A 13 13.14 -19.37 -9.59
N ASP A 14 12.22 -19.95 -8.83
CA ASP A 14 11.52 -21.19 -9.20
C ASP A 14 10.19 -20.91 -9.89
N LEU A 15 9.80 -19.64 -10.00
CA LEU A 15 8.54 -19.23 -10.60
C LEU A 15 8.70 -18.95 -12.11
N PRO A 16 7.74 -19.35 -12.96
CA PRO A 16 7.78 -19.14 -14.41
C PRO A 16 7.48 -17.68 -14.81
N TYR A 17 7.43 -16.76 -13.85
CA TYR A 17 7.15 -15.33 -14.06
C TYR A 17 7.99 -14.47 -13.14
N SER A 18 8.12 -13.19 -13.50
CA SER A 18 8.94 -12.24 -12.74
C SER A 18 8.19 -11.72 -11.52
N VAL A 19 8.76 -11.95 -10.35
CA VAL A 19 8.24 -11.47 -9.06
C VAL A 19 9.32 -10.74 -8.30
N ASP A 20 9.00 -9.58 -7.76
CA ASP A 20 9.85 -8.84 -6.83
C ASP A 20 9.14 -8.69 -5.49
N GLY A 21 9.84 -9.00 -4.41
CA GLY A 21 9.38 -8.77 -3.05
C GLY A 21 10.15 -7.64 -2.39
N VAL A 22 9.45 -6.58 -2.00
CA VAL A 22 10.03 -5.48 -1.24
C VAL A 22 9.57 -5.59 0.21
N ARG A 23 10.52 -5.81 1.13
CA ARG A 23 10.23 -5.80 2.57
C ARG A 23 10.25 -4.39 3.11
N LEU A 24 9.29 -4.09 3.96
CA LEU A 24 9.22 -2.83 4.69
C LEU A 24 9.80 -3.06 6.09
N ASP A 25 10.96 -2.46 6.36
CA ASP A 25 11.58 -2.56 7.67
C ASP A 25 10.70 -1.89 8.74
N THR A 26 10.49 -2.58 9.86
CA THR A 26 9.73 -2.07 11.00
C THR A 26 10.48 -0.97 11.76
N ASN A 27 11.79 -0.87 11.59
CA ASN A 27 12.65 0.05 12.33
C ASN A 27 12.76 1.46 11.72
N GLY A 28 11.85 1.84 10.83
CA GLY A 28 11.57 3.24 10.53
C GLY A 28 12.53 3.93 9.56
N GLY A 29 13.26 3.20 8.74
CA GLY A 29 14.36 3.77 7.95
C GLY A 29 14.02 4.46 6.64
N GLN A 30 12.80 4.42 6.13
CA GLN A 30 12.56 4.89 4.75
C GLN A 30 11.22 5.62 4.61
N GLY A 31 11.30 6.95 4.47
CA GLY A 31 10.17 7.80 4.09
C GLY A 31 9.08 7.95 5.13
N MET A 32 8.05 8.69 4.76
CA MET A 32 6.89 8.92 5.63
C MET A 32 5.83 7.81 5.54
N ARG A 33 5.98 6.86 4.60
CA ARG A 33 5.06 5.75 4.38
C ARG A 33 3.62 6.21 4.14
N VAL A 34 3.47 7.25 3.35
CA VAL A 34 2.15 7.79 2.98
C VAL A 34 1.68 7.21 1.66
N ASN A 35 2.60 7.08 0.70
CA ASN A 35 2.30 6.61 -0.66
C ASN A 35 3.16 5.42 -1.05
N VAL A 36 2.59 4.47 -1.79
CA VAL A 36 3.32 3.30 -2.31
C VAL A 36 4.47 3.65 -3.27
N SER A 37 4.51 4.88 -3.79
CA SER A 37 5.64 5.38 -4.57
C SER A 37 6.96 5.36 -3.80
N GLU A 38 6.89 5.51 -2.48
CA GLU A 38 8.07 5.46 -1.59
C GLU A 38 8.73 4.06 -1.56
N VAL A 39 7.97 3.05 -1.92
CA VAL A 39 8.41 1.64 -1.89
C VAL A 39 8.61 1.07 -3.29
N LEU A 40 7.63 1.28 -4.17
CA LEU A 40 7.61 0.66 -5.50
C LEU A 40 8.59 1.28 -6.49
N GLY A 41 9.13 2.46 -6.21
CA GLY A 41 10.12 3.11 -7.08
C GLY A 41 11.42 2.32 -7.25
N SER A 42 11.70 1.37 -6.36
CA SER A 42 12.87 0.48 -6.44
C SER A 42 12.63 -0.78 -7.31
N VAL A 43 11.38 -1.06 -7.71
CA VAL A 43 11.03 -2.27 -8.46
C VAL A 43 11.24 -2.06 -9.96
N PRO A 44 12.12 -2.83 -10.62
CA PRO A 44 12.38 -2.67 -12.04
C PRO A 44 11.13 -2.84 -12.90
N GLY A 45 10.92 -1.93 -13.87
CA GLY A 45 9.77 -1.97 -14.79
C GLY A 45 8.44 -1.51 -14.17
N VAL A 46 8.46 -1.02 -12.94
CA VAL A 46 7.32 -0.33 -12.30
C VAL A 46 7.59 1.16 -12.30
N VAL A 47 6.63 1.93 -12.78
CA VAL A 47 6.67 3.39 -12.73
C VAL A 47 5.51 3.87 -11.89
N VAL A 48 5.82 4.59 -10.81
CA VAL A 48 4.82 5.20 -9.95
C VAL A 48 4.99 6.70 -10.00
N GLN A 49 4.02 7.38 -10.55
CA GLN A 49 4.05 8.84 -10.65
C GLN A 49 3.43 9.46 -9.41
N ASN A 50 4.28 9.89 -8.50
CA ASN A 50 3.89 10.72 -7.38
C ASN A 50 3.98 12.19 -7.79
N ARG A 51 2.83 12.84 -7.96
CA ARG A 51 2.74 14.25 -8.32
C ARG A 51 2.74 15.17 -7.10
N GLN A 52 2.97 14.62 -5.91
CA GLN A 52 2.74 15.31 -4.63
C GLN A 52 1.34 15.93 -4.55
N ASN A 53 0.37 15.20 -5.10
CA ASN A 53 -1.03 15.55 -5.11
C ASN A 53 -1.80 14.43 -4.42
N TYR A 54 -2.28 14.69 -3.23
CA TYR A 54 -2.99 13.71 -2.41
C TYR A 54 -4.50 13.66 -2.69
N ALA A 55 -5.02 14.59 -3.51
CA ALA A 55 -6.41 14.57 -3.97
C ALA A 55 -6.63 13.54 -5.09
N GLN A 56 -5.55 13.17 -5.79
CA GLN A 56 -5.60 12.20 -6.87
C GLN A 56 -4.76 10.97 -6.54
N ASP A 57 -5.25 9.81 -6.93
CA ASP A 57 -4.50 8.57 -6.79
C ASP A 57 -3.24 8.55 -7.63
N LEU A 58 -2.25 7.80 -7.14
CA LEU A 58 -1.03 7.54 -7.87
C LEU A 58 -1.32 6.81 -9.18
N GLN A 59 -0.70 7.28 -10.25
CA GLN A 59 -0.65 6.52 -11.49
C GLN A 59 0.44 5.46 -11.37
N ILE A 60 0.06 4.20 -11.47
CA ILE A 60 1.00 3.07 -11.44
C ILE A 60 0.94 2.39 -12.79
N SER A 61 2.11 2.20 -13.41
CA SER A 61 2.25 1.39 -14.61
C SER A 61 3.33 0.32 -14.44
N VAL A 62 3.07 -0.85 -15.03
CA VAL A 62 3.98 -1.99 -15.02
C VAL A 62 4.30 -2.34 -16.46
N ARG A 63 5.57 -2.20 -16.87
CA ARG A 63 6.04 -2.44 -18.26
C ARG A 63 5.17 -1.72 -19.31
N GLY A 64 4.69 -0.50 -19.00
CA GLY A 64 3.83 0.29 -19.88
C GLY A 64 2.33 0.03 -19.76
N PHE A 65 1.91 -1.08 -19.15
CA PHE A 65 0.50 -1.31 -18.83
C PHE A 65 0.06 -0.32 -17.73
N GLY A 66 -1.09 0.33 -17.94
CA GLY A 66 -1.60 1.35 -17.02
C GLY A 66 -1.08 2.77 -17.29
N ALA A 67 -0.10 2.96 -18.19
CA ALA A 67 0.50 4.28 -18.47
C ALA A 67 -0.50 5.32 -19.03
N ARG A 68 -1.60 4.88 -19.62
CA ARG A 68 -2.66 5.75 -20.17
C ARG A 68 -3.80 6.02 -19.17
N ALA A 69 -3.73 5.47 -17.95
CA ALA A 69 -4.74 5.78 -16.95
C ALA A 69 -4.65 7.25 -16.55
N ALA A 70 -5.72 8.00 -16.76
CA ALA A 70 -5.77 9.42 -16.39
C ALA A 70 -5.78 9.59 -14.86
N PHE A 71 -6.46 8.66 -14.18
CA PHE A 71 -6.62 8.65 -12.72
C PHE A 71 -6.45 7.23 -12.19
N GLY A 72 -5.78 7.12 -11.04
CA GLY A 72 -5.59 5.86 -10.34
C GLY A 72 -4.83 4.81 -11.14
N VAL A 73 -5.13 3.55 -10.88
CA VAL A 73 -4.48 2.39 -11.47
C VAL A 73 -5.47 1.68 -12.41
N ARG A 74 -5.02 1.33 -13.61
CA ARG A 74 -5.76 0.48 -14.55
C ARG A 74 -4.88 -0.62 -15.13
N GLY A 75 -5.45 -1.80 -15.30
CA GLY A 75 -4.75 -2.93 -15.91
C GLY A 75 -3.70 -3.58 -15.01
N VAL A 76 -3.60 -3.13 -13.75
CA VAL A 76 -2.77 -3.74 -12.70
C VAL A 76 -3.68 -4.06 -11.52
N LYS A 77 -3.64 -5.30 -11.04
CA LYS A 77 -4.41 -5.73 -9.87
C LYS A 77 -3.75 -5.22 -8.58
N LEU A 78 -4.53 -4.60 -7.72
CA LEU A 78 -4.11 -4.24 -6.37
C LEU A 78 -4.82 -5.13 -5.36
N ILE A 79 -4.07 -5.69 -4.41
CA ILE A 79 -4.60 -6.57 -3.36
C ILE A 79 -3.95 -6.16 -2.04
N SER A 80 -4.72 -6.12 -0.96
CA SER A 80 -4.22 -5.92 0.39
C SER A 80 -4.73 -7.04 1.29
N ASP A 81 -3.84 -7.83 1.87
CA ASP A 81 -4.17 -9.01 2.71
C ASP A 81 -5.22 -9.94 2.06
N GLY A 82 -5.11 -10.18 0.75
CA GLY A 82 -6.06 -10.99 -0.01
C GLY A 82 -7.34 -10.27 -0.44
N ILE A 83 -7.58 -9.05 0.02
CA ILE A 83 -8.77 -8.25 -0.30
C ILE A 83 -8.46 -7.39 -1.53
N PRO A 84 -9.22 -7.50 -2.63
CA PRO A 84 -9.03 -6.66 -3.81
C PRO A 84 -9.23 -5.17 -3.50
N ALA A 85 -8.26 -4.34 -3.89
CA ALA A 85 -8.34 -2.88 -3.92
C ALA A 85 -8.58 -2.36 -5.36
N THR A 86 -9.04 -3.24 -6.24
CA THR A 86 -9.46 -2.94 -7.61
C THR A 86 -10.89 -3.37 -7.84
N ASN A 87 -11.62 -2.55 -8.57
CA ASN A 87 -12.98 -2.84 -9.00
C ASN A 87 -13.01 -3.86 -10.16
N PRO A 88 -14.17 -4.47 -10.45
CA PRO A 88 -14.30 -5.41 -11.56
C PRO A 88 -14.00 -4.81 -12.95
N ASP A 89 -14.13 -3.48 -13.11
CA ASP A 89 -13.78 -2.76 -14.34
C ASP A 89 -12.27 -2.57 -14.54
N GLY A 90 -11.45 -3.06 -13.61
CA GLY A 90 -9.99 -2.97 -13.63
C GLY A 90 -9.42 -1.66 -13.08
N GLN A 91 -10.25 -0.79 -12.52
CA GLN A 91 -9.82 0.44 -11.87
C GLN A 91 -9.46 0.18 -10.41
N GLY A 92 -8.37 0.77 -9.92
CA GLY A 92 -7.90 0.58 -8.56
C GLY A 92 -7.34 1.84 -7.94
N GLN A 93 -7.29 1.83 -6.60
CA GLN A 93 -6.78 2.92 -5.78
C GLN A 93 -5.77 2.38 -4.77
N ALA A 94 -4.53 2.86 -4.86
CA ALA A 94 -3.46 2.47 -3.95
C ALA A 94 -3.47 3.29 -2.63
N ALA A 95 -4.30 4.32 -2.54
CA ALA A 95 -4.39 5.18 -1.36
C ALA A 95 -4.80 4.44 -0.08
N THR A 96 -5.53 3.33 -0.22
CA THR A 96 -5.97 2.50 0.91
C THR A 96 -4.89 1.58 1.48
N PHE A 97 -3.73 1.45 0.81
CA PHE A 97 -2.63 0.64 1.31
C PHE A 97 -2.04 1.27 2.57
N ASN A 98 -2.12 0.55 3.70
CA ASN A 98 -1.52 1.00 4.95
C ASN A 98 -0.07 0.51 5.01
N LEU A 99 0.88 1.41 4.72
CA LEU A 99 2.31 1.10 4.72
C LEU A 99 2.91 1.01 6.14
N ASP A 100 2.24 1.58 7.14
CA ASP A 100 2.69 1.51 8.53
C ASP A 100 2.55 0.11 9.12
N THR A 101 1.57 -0.66 8.62
CA THR A 101 1.35 -2.06 9.02
C THR A 101 1.93 -3.08 8.05
N ALA A 102 2.37 -2.65 6.87
CA ALA A 102 2.91 -3.55 5.86
C ALA A 102 4.19 -4.24 6.33
N GLU A 103 4.28 -5.54 6.08
CA GLU A 103 5.49 -6.33 6.19
C GLU A 103 6.26 -6.32 4.87
N ARG A 104 5.53 -6.54 3.76
CA ARG A 104 6.10 -6.58 2.43
C ARG A 104 5.07 -6.24 1.36
N ILE A 105 5.60 -5.86 0.20
CA ILE A 105 4.82 -5.74 -1.04
C ILE A 105 5.45 -6.70 -2.06
N GLU A 106 4.61 -7.49 -2.71
CA GLU A 106 4.99 -8.36 -3.81
C GLU A 106 4.46 -7.80 -5.12
N VAL A 107 5.32 -7.75 -6.13
CA VAL A 107 4.97 -7.26 -7.46
C VAL A 107 5.19 -8.39 -8.46
N MET A 108 4.10 -8.97 -8.94
CA MET A 108 4.10 -9.98 -9.99
C MET A 108 3.89 -9.31 -11.34
N ARG A 109 4.87 -9.42 -12.23
CA ARG A 109 4.87 -8.77 -13.54
C ARG A 109 4.61 -9.78 -14.64
N GLY A 110 3.52 -9.60 -15.37
CA GLY A 110 3.17 -10.48 -16.48
C GLY A 110 1.67 -10.53 -16.75
N PRO A 111 1.25 -11.35 -17.72
CA PRO A 111 -0.13 -11.45 -18.15
C PRO A 111 -0.95 -12.36 -17.21
N PHE A 112 -1.30 -11.85 -16.04
CA PHE A 112 -2.11 -12.58 -15.04
C PHE A 112 -3.62 -12.46 -15.26
N SER A 113 -4.07 -11.99 -16.41
CA SER A 113 -5.49 -11.82 -16.71
C SER A 113 -6.31 -13.12 -16.68
N THR A 114 -5.69 -14.26 -16.88
CA THR A 114 -6.35 -15.56 -16.73
C THR A 114 -6.76 -15.88 -15.31
N VAL A 115 -6.03 -15.35 -14.32
CA VAL A 115 -6.27 -15.57 -12.88
C VAL A 115 -7.00 -14.39 -12.25
N TYR A 116 -6.65 -13.17 -12.62
CA TYR A 116 -7.13 -11.96 -11.98
C TYR A 116 -8.05 -11.09 -12.87
N GLY A 117 -8.44 -11.57 -14.04
CA GLY A 117 -9.35 -10.87 -14.94
C GLY A 117 -8.67 -9.71 -15.67
N ASN A 118 -9.28 -8.54 -15.71
CA ASN A 118 -8.87 -7.38 -16.51
C ASN A 118 -7.57 -6.69 -16.01
N HIS A 119 -6.48 -7.47 -15.78
CA HIS A 119 -5.22 -7.01 -15.20
C HIS A 119 -4.01 -7.60 -15.92
N ALA A 120 -3.85 -7.26 -17.21
CA ALA A 120 -2.78 -7.78 -18.06
C ALA A 120 -1.37 -7.27 -17.68
N GLY A 121 -1.26 -6.17 -16.94
CA GLY A 121 0.01 -5.57 -16.55
C GLY A 121 0.71 -6.28 -15.39
N GLY A 122 -0.06 -6.92 -14.52
CA GLY A 122 0.48 -7.60 -13.35
C GLY A 122 -0.37 -7.41 -12.09
N VAL A 123 0.21 -7.82 -10.97
CA VAL A 123 -0.43 -7.77 -9.65
C VAL A 123 0.52 -7.13 -8.64
N ILE A 124 0.01 -6.21 -7.84
CA ILE A 124 0.71 -5.63 -6.69
C ILE A 124 -0.06 -6.03 -5.44
N GLN A 125 0.60 -6.77 -4.57
CA GLN A 125 -0.01 -7.31 -3.36
C GLN A 125 0.72 -6.83 -2.12
N LEU A 126 -0.01 -6.21 -1.20
CA LEU A 126 0.47 -5.81 0.11
C LEU A 126 0.10 -6.88 1.14
N PHE A 127 1.07 -7.26 1.94
CA PHE A 127 0.89 -8.12 3.10
C PHE A 127 1.20 -7.34 4.36
N SER A 128 0.22 -7.21 5.24
CA SER A 128 0.45 -6.65 6.56
C SER A 128 1.08 -7.69 7.50
N ARG A 129 1.73 -7.20 8.56
CA ARG A 129 2.32 -8.05 9.58
C ARG A 129 1.28 -8.99 10.20
N LYS A 130 1.72 -10.13 10.68
CA LYS A 130 0.84 -11.16 11.25
C LYS A 130 0.50 -10.92 12.72
N GLY A 131 1.31 -10.10 13.42
CA GLY A 131 1.17 -9.93 14.86
C GLY A 131 1.63 -11.18 15.61
N GLU A 132 2.93 -11.41 15.62
CA GLU A 132 3.55 -12.57 16.26
C GLU A 132 4.47 -12.12 17.40
N GLY A 133 4.70 -13.01 18.36
CA GLY A 133 5.58 -12.81 19.50
C GLY A 133 5.00 -11.89 20.59
N ASP A 134 5.84 -11.46 21.52
CA ASP A 134 5.42 -10.65 22.66
C ASP A 134 4.78 -9.33 22.22
N PRO A 135 3.74 -8.87 22.92
CA PRO A 135 3.08 -7.60 22.60
C PRO A 135 4.06 -6.43 22.61
N ARG A 136 4.03 -5.65 21.54
CA ARG A 136 4.86 -4.46 21.33
C ARG A 136 4.01 -3.26 21.00
N VAL A 137 4.35 -2.11 21.53
CA VAL A 137 3.76 -0.82 21.18
C VAL A 137 4.82 0.02 20.48
N ARG A 138 4.43 0.69 19.41
CA ARG A 138 5.26 1.60 18.63
C ARG A 138 4.59 2.96 18.60
N ALA A 139 5.36 4.01 18.81
CA ALA A 139 4.95 5.38 18.50
C ALA A 139 5.98 6.00 17.57
N SER A 140 5.54 6.82 16.62
CA SER A 140 6.39 7.50 15.67
C SER A 140 5.97 8.94 15.49
N VAL A 141 6.96 9.82 15.34
CA VAL A 141 6.79 11.22 14.98
C VAL A 141 7.78 11.53 13.88
N LEU A 142 7.29 12.02 12.76
CA LEU A 142 8.10 12.40 11.61
C LEU A 142 7.79 13.84 11.24
N GLY A 143 8.81 14.58 10.81
CA GLY A 143 8.69 15.95 10.34
C GLY A 143 9.41 16.14 9.00
N GLY A 144 8.96 17.10 8.21
CA GLY A 144 9.52 17.42 6.91
C GLY A 144 9.28 18.87 6.51
N SER A 145 9.71 19.23 5.30
CA SER A 145 9.49 20.54 4.73
C SER A 145 8.00 20.83 4.51
N TRP A 146 7.65 22.10 4.31
CA TRP A 146 6.28 22.57 4.02
C TRP A 146 5.25 22.16 5.07
N GLY A 147 5.59 22.31 6.35
CA GLY A 147 4.68 21.95 7.45
C GLY A 147 4.35 20.47 7.53
N THR A 148 5.10 19.62 6.84
CA THR A 148 4.81 18.18 6.81
C THR A 148 5.10 17.54 8.16
N THR A 149 4.08 16.85 8.70
CA THR A 149 4.20 16.06 9.94
C THR A 149 3.45 14.75 9.80
N LYS A 150 3.96 13.71 10.45
CA LYS A 150 3.23 12.46 10.61
C LYS A 150 3.38 11.95 12.03
N PHE A 151 2.25 11.59 12.63
CA PHE A 151 2.16 10.91 13.94
C PHE A 151 1.58 9.52 13.73
N GLY A 152 2.15 8.54 14.39
CA GLY A 152 1.66 7.17 14.34
C GLY A 152 1.76 6.49 15.70
N ILE A 153 0.79 5.65 16.01
CA ILE A 153 0.81 4.71 17.12
C ILE A 153 0.35 3.35 16.62
N GLY A 154 1.06 2.31 17.02
CA GLY A 154 0.71 0.94 16.67
C GLY A 154 0.96 -0.03 17.81
N ALA A 155 0.26 -1.12 17.80
CA ALA A 155 0.46 -2.24 18.70
C ALA A 155 0.34 -3.56 17.92
N GLU A 156 1.21 -4.51 18.22
CA GLU A 156 1.17 -5.83 17.59
C GLU A 156 1.69 -6.89 18.55
N GLY A 157 1.24 -8.10 18.40
CA GLY A 157 1.71 -9.24 19.17
C GLY A 157 0.87 -10.46 18.90
N GLY A 158 1.31 -11.62 19.41
CA GLY A 158 0.55 -12.85 19.25
C GLY A 158 1.12 -13.99 20.07
N LYS A 159 0.20 -14.80 20.58
CA LYS A 159 0.51 -15.99 21.35
C LYS A 159 -0.65 -16.97 21.27
N ASP A 160 -0.34 -18.26 21.39
CA ASP A 160 -1.31 -19.35 21.52
C ASP A 160 -2.40 -19.33 20.42
N GLY A 161 -1.98 -19.15 19.16
CA GLY A 161 -2.89 -19.13 18.02
C GLY A 161 -3.65 -17.83 17.80
N ILE A 162 -3.39 -16.77 18.61
CA ILE A 162 -4.00 -15.45 18.45
C ILE A 162 -2.93 -14.45 18.07
N GLY A 163 -3.12 -13.71 16.98
CA GLY A 163 -2.26 -12.61 16.57
C GLY A 163 -3.06 -11.34 16.34
N PHE A 164 -2.49 -10.17 16.66
CA PHE A 164 -3.12 -8.89 16.39
C PHE A 164 -2.13 -7.84 15.89
N VAL A 165 -2.63 -6.96 15.03
CA VAL A 165 -1.94 -5.74 14.57
C VAL A 165 -2.93 -4.60 14.59
N LEU A 166 -2.59 -3.54 15.31
CA LEU A 166 -3.36 -2.30 15.40
C LEU A 166 -2.47 -1.14 14.97
N ASP A 167 -3.01 -0.18 14.26
CA ASP A 167 -2.30 1.03 13.86
C ASP A 167 -3.27 2.19 13.66
N ALA A 168 -2.83 3.38 14.06
CA ALA A 168 -3.51 4.62 13.77
C ALA A 168 -2.46 5.69 13.47
N SER A 169 -2.65 6.42 12.38
CA SER A 169 -1.73 7.49 11.98
C SER A 169 -2.47 8.71 11.45
N ARG A 170 -1.82 9.87 11.63
CA ARG A 170 -2.22 11.14 11.04
C ARG A 170 -1.05 11.75 10.30
N PHE A 171 -1.28 12.12 9.07
CA PHE A 171 -0.37 12.85 8.20
C PHE A 171 -0.98 14.20 7.84
N ASP A 172 -0.21 15.26 8.01
CA ASP A 172 -0.55 16.63 7.64
C ASP A 172 0.59 17.22 6.80
N THR A 173 0.26 18.03 5.79
CA THR A 173 1.21 18.83 5.00
C THR A 173 0.53 20.04 4.39
N ASP A 174 1.22 21.15 4.31
CA ASP A 174 0.77 22.30 3.53
C ASP A 174 1.10 22.14 2.04
N GLY A 175 2.05 21.21 1.72
CA GLY A 175 2.52 20.95 0.36
C GLY A 175 3.47 22.01 -0.17
N TYR A 176 4.22 21.69 -1.23
CA TYR A 176 5.21 22.62 -1.81
C TYR A 176 4.63 23.53 -2.89
N ARG A 177 3.41 23.28 -3.32
CA ARG A 177 2.68 24.08 -4.30
C ARG A 177 1.52 24.81 -3.64
N ASP A 178 1.11 25.93 -4.24
CA ASP A 178 -0.13 26.57 -3.86
C ASP A 178 -1.29 25.58 -4.00
N HIS A 179 -2.23 25.62 -3.07
CA HIS A 179 -3.41 24.77 -3.08
C HIS A 179 -3.11 23.26 -3.07
N SER A 180 -2.15 22.85 -2.23
CA SER A 180 -1.73 21.44 -2.11
C SER A 180 -1.81 20.86 -0.69
N LYS A 181 -2.50 21.56 0.22
CA LYS A 181 -2.67 21.14 1.60
C LYS A 181 -3.45 19.83 1.70
N THR A 182 -3.00 18.97 2.59
CA THR A 182 -3.66 17.68 2.85
C THR A 182 -3.58 17.29 4.31
N ARG A 183 -4.70 16.72 4.80
CA ARG A 183 -4.76 15.93 6.04
C ARG A 183 -5.27 14.54 5.72
N ARG A 184 -4.58 13.54 6.25
CA ARG A 184 -4.93 12.13 6.08
C ARG A 184 -4.87 11.42 7.43
N ASP A 185 -6.00 10.84 7.85
CA ASP A 185 -6.13 9.96 9.00
C ASP A 185 -6.28 8.53 8.49
N GLN A 186 -5.50 7.61 9.02
CA GLN A 186 -5.55 6.20 8.64
C GLN A 186 -5.61 5.32 9.89
N GLY A 187 -6.44 4.29 9.86
CA GLY A 187 -6.57 3.30 10.91
C GLY A 187 -6.56 1.90 10.34
N PHE A 188 -5.95 0.97 11.05
CA PHE A 188 -5.87 -0.44 10.67
C PHE A 188 -6.00 -1.33 11.89
N ALA A 189 -6.75 -2.41 11.74
CA ALA A 189 -6.85 -3.48 12.73
C ALA A 189 -6.88 -4.83 12.02
N LYS A 190 -6.05 -5.76 12.47
CA LYS A 190 -6.03 -7.14 12.02
C LYS A 190 -6.01 -8.06 13.24
N LEU A 191 -6.87 -9.06 13.21
CA LEU A 191 -6.92 -10.15 14.18
C LEU A 191 -6.80 -11.47 13.43
N THR A 192 -5.85 -12.29 13.81
CA THR A 192 -5.65 -13.64 13.27
C THR A 192 -5.91 -14.64 14.37
N LEU A 193 -6.76 -15.62 14.10
CA LEU A 193 -7.11 -16.69 15.02
C LEU A 193 -6.82 -18.03 14.34
N ASN A 194 -6.02 -18.86 14.97
CA ASN A 194 -5.73 -20.21 14.54
C ASN A 194 -6.31 -21.17 15.59
N PRO A 195 -7.61 -21.54 15.49
CA PRO A 195 -8.27 -22.38 16.49
C PRO A 195 -7.71 -23.82 16.48
N ASP A 196 -7.16 -24.26 15.37
CA ASP A 196 -6.49 -25.53 15.16
C ASP A 196 -5.38 -25.39 14.11
N GLU A 197 -4.64 -26.48 13.82
CA GLU A 197 -3.51 -26.49 12.88
C GLU A 197 -3.92 -26.27 11.42
N ASP A 198 -5.18 -26.59 11.08
CA ASP A 198 -5.69 -26.56 9.71
C ASP A 198 -6.55 -25.34 9.40
N SER A 199 -6.92 -24.55 10.43
CA SER A 199 -7.87 -23.45 10.29
C SER A 199 -7.25 -22.11 10.67
N THR A 200 -7.46 -21.09 9.82
CA THR A 200 -7.09 -19.71 10.12
C THR A 200 -8.25 -18.79 9.82
N LEU A 201 -8.67 -18.02 10.83
CA LEU A 201 -9.61 -16.91 10.66
C LEU A 201 -8.86 -15.60 10.74
N THR A 202 -8.96 -14.78 9.70
CA THR A 202 -8.37 -13.44 9.68
C THR A 202 -9.48 -12.40 9.53
N LEU A 203 -9.53 -11.47 10.47
CA LEU A 203 -10.40 -10.30 10.43
C LEU A 203 -9.54 -9.06 10.17
N VAL A 204 -9.90 -8.29 9.15
CA VAL A 204 -9.20 -7.05 8.78
C VAL A 204 -10.17 -5.89 8.71
N ALA A 205 -9.83 -4.78 9.36
CA ALA A 205 -10.50 -3.50 9.21
C ALA A 205 -9.46 -2.46 8.83
N ASN A 206 -9.70 -1.74 7.73
CA ASN A 206 -8.84 -0.66 7.25
C ASN A 206 -9.70 0.55 6.93
N GLY A 207 -9.32 1.72 7.42
CA GLY A 207 -10.03 2.96 7.23
C GLY A 207 -9.09 4.10 6.83
N LEU A 208 -9.52 4.90 5.85
CA LEU A 208 -8.85 6.11 5.39
C LEU A 208 -9.86 7.26 5.41
N ARG A 209 -9.47 8.37 6.02
CA ARG A 209 -10.23 9.62 6.01
C ARG A 209 -9.31 10.76 5.59
N GLN A 210 -9.75 11.53 4.60
CA GLN A 210 -9.08 12.73 4.12
C GLN A 210 -10.04 13.93 4.22
N PRO A 211 -10.16 14.55 5.41
CA PRO A 211 -11.16 15.61 5.65
C PRO A 211 -10.81 16.91 4.94
N GLU A 212 -9.52 17.12 4.64
CA GLU A 212 -9.03 18.29 3.93
C GLU A 212 -7.97 17.82 2.93
N THR A 213 -8.26 18.01 1.65
CA THR A 213 -7.34 17.66 0.58
C THR A 213 -7.57 18.59 -0.59
N GLN A 214 -6.56 19.41 -0.89
CA GLN A 214 -6.57 20.36 -1.99
C GLN A 214 -5.95 19.73 -3.23
N ASP A 215 -6.46 20.07 -4.40
CA ASP A 215 -5.94 19.60 -5.70
C ASP A 215 -5.13 20.73 -6.37
N PRO A 216 -3.79 20.60 -6.43
CA PRO A 216 -2.91 21.64 -7.00
C PRO A 216 -2.81 21.59 -8.53
N LEU A 217 -3.56 20.72 -9.22
CA LEU A 217 -3.49 20.58 -10.68
C LEU A 217 -4.40 21.56 -11.43
N GLY A 218 -5.16 22.39 -10.74
CA GLY A 218 -5.92 23.47 -11.33
C GLY A 218 -5.00 24.47 -12.01
N VAL A 219 -5.39 24.98 -13.18
CA VAL A 219 -4.76 26.14 -13.83
C VAL A 219 -5.42 27.42 -13.33
N THR A 220 -4.66 28.50 -13.23
CA THR A 220 -5.24 29.82 -12.95
C THR A 220 -6.00 30.32 -14.15
N TRP A 221 -6.96 31.23 -13.93
CA TRP A 221 -7.71 31.86 -15.02
C TRP A 221 -6.79 32.57 -16.03
N GLU A 222 -5.66 33.11 -15.57
CA GLU A 222 -4.66 33.74 -16.42
C GLU A 222 -3.88 32.74 -17.30
N THR A 223 -3.85 31.49 -16.91
CA THR A 223 -3.18 30.39 -17.64
C THR A 223 -4.12 29.73 -18.64
N TYR A 224 -5.42 29.91 -18.47
CA TYR A 224 -6.46 29.40 -19.36
C TYR A 224 -6.67 30.34 -20.55
#